data_a1951f2f213d89a80b7976cceda15c12
#
_entry.id   a1951f2f213d89a80b7976cceda15c12
#
_cell.length_a   1.000
_cell.length_b   1.000
_cell.length_c   1.000
_cell.angle_alpha   90.00
_cell.angle_beta   90.00
_cell.angle_gamma   90.00
#
_symmetry.space_group_name_H-M   'P 1'
#
loop_
_entity.id
_entity.type
_entity.pdbx_description
1 polymer ?
#
loop_
_entity_poly.entity_id
_entity_poly.type
_entity_poly.pdbx_seq_one_letter_code
_entity_poly.pdbx_strand_id
1 'polypeptide(L)'
;MKFPTKMYINGKLTSGNGYKQVFNPATEKEVVTVSTAGLRDIEKALQSAKNAFPSWSTTSIADRQRWMKKLCDEVVKNEDFLRECIHYEMGKPWAQTYEDWDRLVASLDFYSEEISRIQNYS
;
A
#
# COMPACT_ATOMS: atom_id res chain seq x y z
N MET A 1 -2.57 18.78 -4.22
CA MET A 1 -2.42 17.48 -3.51
C MET A 1 -1.10 17.40 -2.77
N LYS A 2 -1.03 16.72 -1.62
CA LYS A 2 0.21 16.51 -0.88
C LYS A 2 0.55 15.02 -0.85
N PHE A 3 1.48 14.59 -1.69
CA PHE A 3 1.95 13.21 -1.72
C PHE A 3 2.73 12.84 -0.45
N PRO A 4 2.62 11.60 0.04
CA PRO A 4 3.47 11.10 1.11
C PRO A 4 4.91 10.95 0.56
N THR A 5 5.88 11.55 1.27
CA THR A 5 7.29 11.58 0.83
C THR A 5 8.21 10.72 1.69
N LYS A 6 7.71 10.24 2.83
CA LYS A 6 8.48 9.44 3.79
C LYS A 6 8.16 7.96 3.64
N MET A 7 9.12 7.12 3.99
CA MET A 7 8.93 5.69 4.13
C MET A 7 8.09 5.37 5.37
N TYR A 8 7.35 4.28 5.33
CA TYR A 8 6.61 3.77 6.49
C TYR A 8 7.28 2.48 6.98
N ILE A 9 7.90 2.52 8.17
CA ILE A 9 8.61 1.39 8.77
C ILE A 9 8.18 1.27 10.23
N ASN A 10 7.76 0.07 10.65
CA ASN A 10 7.35 -0.23 12.02
C ASN A 10 6.31 0.76 12.59
N GLY A 11 5.26 1.04 11.83
CA GLY A 11 4.18 1.93 12.25
C GLY A 11 4.54 3.42 12.25
N LYS A 12 5.71 3.82 11.71
CA LYS A 12 6.20 5.21 11.75
C LYS A 12 6.64 5.71 10.38
N LEU A 13 6.35 6.98 10.11
CA LEU A 13 6.91 7.69 8.96
C LEU A 13 8.36 8.07 9.23
N THR A 14 9.29 7.58 8.40
CA THR A 14 10.74 7.81 8.53
C THR A 14 11.32 8.36 7.23
N SER A 15 12.31 9.25 7.34
CA SER A 15 13.14 9.67 6.21
C SER A 15 14.29 8.67 6.04
N GLY A 16 14.63 8.36 4.79
CA GLY A 16 15.79 7.51 4.48
C GLY A 16 17.07 8.31 4.27
N ASN A 17 18.10 7.62 3.78
CA ASN A 17 19.42 8.22 3.54
C ASN A 17 19.54 8.96 2.21
N GLY A 18 18.56 8.85 1.33
CA GLY A 18 18.57 9.47 0.02
C GLY A 18 17.17 9.89 -0.41
N TYR A 19 17.13 10.48 -1.61
CA TYR A 19 15.88 10.95 -2.22
C TYR A 19 15.85 10.58 -3.69
N LYS A 20 14.65 10.35 -4.21
CA LYS A 20 14.41 10.08 -5.62
C LYS A 20 13.25 10.96 -6.11
N GLN A 21 13.45 11.61 -7.25
CA GLN A 21 12.40 12.32 -7.95
C GLN A 21 11.50 11.32 -8.69
N VAL A 22 10.21 11.53 -8.59
CA VAL A 22 9.18 10.80 -9.34
C VAL A 22 8.64 11.76 -10.41
N PHE A 23 8.62 11.30 -11.64
CA PHE A 23 8.17 12.08 -12.79
C PHE A 23 6.89 11.48 -13.35
N ASN A 24 6.00 12.34 -13.82
CA ASN A 24 4.85 11.92 -14.61
C ASN A 24 5.34 11.56 -16.04
N PRO A 25 5.20 10.30 -16.48
CA PRO A 25 5.72 9.87 -17.79
C PRO A 25 5.00 10.49 -18.99
N ALA A 26 3.77 10.99 -18.80
CA ALA A 26 3.02 11.63 -19.89
C ALA A 26 3.41 13.11 -20.09
N THR A 27 3.91 13.79 -19.04
CA THR A 27 4.23 15.21 -19.08
C THR A 27 5.71 15.50 -18.87
N GLU A 28 6.50 14.49 -18.45
CA GLU A 28 7.91 14.58 -18.07
C GLU A 28 8.19 15.57 -16.91
N LYS A 29 7.15 16.02 -16.21
CA LYS A 29 7.27 16.93 -15.08
C LYS A 29 7.46 16.16 -13.77
N GLU A 30 8.25 16.73 -12.87
CA GLU A 30 8.36 16.22 -11.49
C GLU A 30 7.02 16.31 -10.80
N VAL A 31 6.64 15.19 -10.15
CA VAL A 31 5.43 15.06 -9.32
C VAL A 31 5.78 15.27 -7.86
N VAL A 32 6.81 14.57 -7.39
CA VAL A 32 7.22 14.57 -5.99
C VAL A 32 8.63 14.00 -5.84
N THR A 33 9.33 14.44 -4.81
CA THR A 33 10.59 13.80 -4.38
C THR A 33 10.34 12.96 -3.12
N VAL A 34 10.66 11.68 -3.18
CA VAL A 34 10.43 10.70 -2.09
C VAL A 34 11.73 10.26 -1.44
N SER A 35 11.66 9.87 -0.17
CA SER A 35 12.79 9.27 0.55
C SER A 35 13.09 7.87 0.02
N THR A 36 14.37 7.52 -0.09
CA THR A 36 14.84 6.17 -0.45
C THR A 36 15.52 5.49 0.72
N ALA A 37 15.34 4.17 0.81
CA ALA A 37 15.92 3.35 1.87
C ALA A 37 17.43 3.13 1.67
N GLY A 38 18.20 3.27 2.74
CA GLY A 38 19.56 2.71 2.83
C GLY A 38 19.54 1.32 3.47
N LEU A 39 20.71 0.66 3.55
CA LEU A 39 20.83 -0.68 4.14
C LEU A 39 20.28 -0.77 5.57
N ARG A 40 20.54 0.25 6.40
CA ARG A 40 20.02 0.30 7.77
C ARG A 40 18.49 0.37 7.84
N ASP A 41 17.86 1.00 6.88
CA ASP A 41 16.39 1.11 6.83
C ASP A 41 15.78 -0.23 6.40
N ILE A 42 16.42 -0.92 5.46
CA ILE A 42 16.06 -2.28 5.05
C ILE A 42 16.20 -3.26 6.23
N GLU A 43 17.30 -3.22 6.96
CA GLU A 43 17.51 -4.04 8.16
C GLU A 43 16.42 -3.79 9.21
N LYS A 44 16.09 -2.53 9.50
CA LYS A 44 14.99 -2.18 10.42
C LYS A 44 13.64 -2.69 9.96
N ALA A 45 13.34 -2.59 8.66
CA ALA A 45 12.09 -3.09 8.10
C ALA A 45 11.99 -4.62 8.23
N LEU A 46 13.06 -5.35 7.88
CA LEU A 46 13.14 -6.81 8.05
C LEU A 46 13.01 -7.23 9.51
N GLN A 47 13.73 -6.56 10.42
CA GLN A 47 13.64 -6.87 11.85
C GLN A 47 12.23 -6.59 12.40
N SER A 48 11.59 -5.50 11.96
CA SER A 48 10.20 -5.19 12.34
C SER A 48 9.23 -6.28 11.88
N ALA A 49 9.34 -6.73 10.63
CA ALA A 49 8.52 -7.81 10.10
C ALA A 49 8.75 -9.13 10.87
N LYS A 50 10.02 -9.48 11.16
CA LYS A 50 10.38 -10.66 11.96
C LYS A 50 9.80 -10.61 13.37
N ASN A 51 9.82 -9.44 14.00
CA ASN A 51 9.27 -9.25 15.35
C ASN A 51 7.74 -9.33 15.38
N ALA A 52 7.06 -8.91 14.31
CA ALA A 52 5.61 -8.97 14.20
C ALA A 52 5.09 -10.38 13.85
N PHE A 53 5.91 -11.20 13.21
CA PHE A 53 5.50 -12.51 12.70
C PHE A 53 4.89 -13.44 13.75
N PRO A 54 5.45 -13.63 14.97
CA PRO A 54 4.89 -14.55 15.96
C PRO A 54 3.44 -14.24 16.33
N SER A 55 3.11 -12.97 16.57
CA SER A 55 1.75 -12.56 16.90
C SER A 55 0.83 -12.62 15.68
N TRP A 56 1.33 -12.22 14.51
CA TRP A 56 0.54 -12.26 13.28
C TRP A 56 0.24 -13.70 12.82
N SER A 57 1.21 -14.62 12.93
CA SER A 57 1.03 -16.02 12.52
C SER A 57 -0.07 -16.75 13.32
N THR A 58 -0.30 -16.35 14.57
CA THR A 58 -1.33 -16.89 15.44
C THR A 58 -2.68 -16.17 15.37
N THR A 59 -2.78 -15.12 14.54
CA THR A 59 -4.03 -14.36 14.35
C THR A 59 -5.12 -15.26 13.75
N SER A 60 -6.31 -15.22 14.34
CA SER A 60 -7.45 -16.00 13.85
C SER A 60 -7.87 -15.56 12.44
N ILE A 61 -8.50 -16.46 11.70
CA ILE A 61 -9.04 -16.13 10.37
C ILE A 61 -10.08 -15.03 10.45
N ALA A 62 -10.96 -15.07 11.44
CA ALA A 62 -11.97 -14.04 11.63
C ALA A 62 -11.34 -12.65 11.86
N ASP A 63 -10.20 -12.60 12.57
CA ASP A 63 -9.48 -11.34 12.78
C ASP A 63 -8.81 -10.88 11.48
N ARG A 64 -8.21 -11.79 10.70
CA ARG A 64 -7.62 -11.45 9.39
C ARG A 64 -8.66 -10.92 8.41
N GLN A 65 -9.84 -11.56 8.35
CA GLN A 65 -10.98 -11.07 7.55
C GLN A 65 -11.41 -9.66 7.98
N ARG A 66 -11.49 -9.42 9.30
CA ARG A 66 -11.85 -8.11 9.85
C ARG A 66 -10.84 -7.04 9.46
N TRP A 67 -9.54 -7.37 9.47
CA TRP A 67 -8.48 -6.46 9.01
C TRP A 67 -8.56 -6.18 7.50
N MET A 68 -8.82 -7.20 6.68
CA MET A 68 -9.01 -7.01 5.24
C MET A 68 -10.22 -6.12 4.94
N LYS A 69 -11.31 -6.31 5.65
CA LYS A 69 -12.51 -5.47 5.49
C LYS A 69 -12.25 -4.02 5.88
N LYS A 70 -11.54 -3.79 7.00
CA LYS A 70 -11.11 -2.43 7.38
C LYS A 70 -10.20 -1.79 6.32
N LEU A 71 -9.29 -2.56 5.72
CA LEU A 71 -8.45 -2.07 4.63
C LEU A 71 -9.31 -1.67 3.41
N CYS A 72 -10.28 -2.49 3.03
CA CYS A 72 -11.21 -2.18 1.96
C CYS A 72 -11.98 -0.88 2.24
N ASP A 73 -12.52 -0.73 3.45
CA ASP A 73 -13.24 0.48 3.86
C ASP A 73 -12.35 1.74 3.76
N GLU A 74 -11.08 1.64 4.14
CA GLU A 74 -10.13 2.77 4.04
C GLU A 74 -9.75 3.06 2.58
N VAL A 75 -9.60 2.05 1.73
CA VAL A 75 -9.36 2.23 0.29
C VAL A 75 -10.54 2.97 -0.35
N VAL A 76 -11.78 2.55 -0.06
CA VAL A 76 -12.98 3.19 -0.59
C VAL A 76 -13.09 4.65 -0.16
N LYS A 77 -12.80 4.97 1.08
CA LYS A 77 -12.81 6.37 1.58
C LYS A 77 -11.76 7.26 0.92
N ASN A 78 -10.69 6.68 0.39
CA ASN A 78 -9.56 7.40 -0.19
C ASN A 78 -9.51 7.27 -1.72
N GLU A 79 -10.63 7.00 -2.39
CA GLU A 79 -10.71 6.80 -3.85
C GLU A 79 -9.99 7.91 -4.62
N ASP A 80 -10.42 9.15 -4.44
CA ASP A 80 -9.88 10.29 -5.19
C ASP A 80 -8.37 10.42 -5.02
N PHE A 81 -7.89 10.29 -3.78
CA PHE A 81 -6.46 10.37 -3.49
C PHE A 81 -5.66 9.25 -4.18
N LEU A 82 -6.14 8.01 -4.14
CA LEU A 82 -5.47 6.87 -4.75
C LEU A 82 -5.47 6.98 -6.27
N ARG A 83 -6.57 7.41 -6.87
CA ARG A 83 -6.68 7.65 -8.30
C ARG A 83 -5.80 8.81 -8.75
N GLU A 84 -5.69 9.89 -7.96
CA GLU A 84 -4.75 10.98 -8.22
C GLU A 84 -3.30 10.48 -8.22
N CYS A 85 -2.92 9.60 -7.27
CA CYS A 85 -1.59 8.99 -7.27
C CYS A 85 -1.31 8.26 -8.59
N ILE A 86 -2.23 7.42 -9.05
CA ILE A 86 -2.10 6.70 -10.33
C ILE A 86 -1.98 7.68 -11.50
N HIS A 87 -2.85 8.70 -11.55
CA HIS A 87 -2.83 9.69 -12.61
C HIS A 87 -1.49 10.42 -12.71
N TYR A 88 -0.96 10.89 -11.57
CA TYR A 88 0.27 11.67 -11.57
C TYR A 88 1.53 10.81 -11.71
N GLU A 89 1.62 9.67 -11.02
CA GLU A 89 2.84 8.85 -11.03
C GLU A 89 2.96 7.98 -12.29
N MET A 90 1.85 7.52 -12.86
CA MET A 90 1.84 6.66 -14.05
C MET A 90 1.49 7.42 -15.33
N GLY A 91 1.09 8.68 -15.24
CA GLY A 91 0.64 9.45 -16.40
C GLY A 91 -0.66 8.94 -17.02
N LYS A 92 -1.42 8.14 -16.27
CA LYS A 92 -2.65 7.52 -16.76
C LYS A 92 -3.78 8.57 -16.88
N PRO A 93 -4.58 8.58 -17.98
CA PRO A 93 -5.74 9.46 -18.07
C PRO A 93 -6.70 9.25 -16.89
N TRP A 94 -7.23 10.35 -16.34
CA TRP A 94 -8.08 10.32 -15.15
C TRP A 94 -9.24 9.31 -15.23
N ALA A 95 -9.94 9.29 -16.35
CA ALA A 95 -11.06 8.36 -16.55
C ALA A 95 -10.64 6.88 -16.44
N GLN A 96 -9.42 6.55 -16.88
CA GLN A 96 -8.90 5.18 -16.85
C GLN A 96 -8.37 4.75 -15.48
N THR A 97 -8.10 5.69 -14.55
CA THR A 97 -7.67 5.34 -13.18
C THR A 97 -8.77 4.64 -12.40
N TYR A 98 -10.04 4.81 -12.80
CA TYR A 98 -11.17 4.13 -12.19
C TYR A 98 -11.07 2.62 -12.31
N GLU A 99 -10.58 2.10 -13.45
CA GLU A 99 -10.42 0.66 -13.64
C GLU A 99 -9.43 0.03 -12.65
N ASP A 100 -8.33 0.73 -12.32
CA ASP A 100 -7.34 0.23 -11.36
C ASP A 100 -7.92 0.26 -9.94
N TRP A 101 -8.63 1.32 -9.60
CA TRP A 101 -9.30 1.44 -8.31
C TRP A 101 -10.40 0.38 -8.13
N ASP A 102 -11.24 0.18 -9.13
CA ASP A 102 -12.31 -0.83 -9.13
C ASP A 102 -11.74 -2.24 -8.95
N ARG A 103 -10.66 -2.58 -9.69
CA ARG A 103 -9.96 -3.85 -9.52
C ARG A 103 -9.34 -4.02 -8.14
N LEU A 104 -8.81 -2.96 -7.55
CA LEU A 104 -8.27 -2.98 -6.19
C LEU A 104 -9.37 -3.31 -5.18
N VAL A 105 -10.49 -2.61 -5.23
CA VAL A 105 -11.64 -2.84 -4.33
C VAL A 105 -12.19 -4.26 -4.50
N ALA A 106 -12.44 -4.68 -5.74
CA ALA A 106 -12.93 -6.03 -6.04
C ALA A 106 -11.97 -7.12 -5.55
N SER A 107 -10.65 -6.91 -5.69
CA SER A 107 -9.64 -7.86 -5.20
C SER A 107 -9.63 -7.95 -3.68
N LEU A 108 -9.71 -6.82 -2.97
CA LEU A 108 -9.73 -6.79 -1.50
C LEU A 108 -10.98 -7.49 -0.95
N ASP A 109 -12.12 -7.25 -1.57
CA ASP A 109 -13.38 -7.89 -1.20
C ASP A 109 -13.32 -9.40 -1.44
N PHE A 110 -12.93 -9.84 -2.64
CA PHE A 110 -12.75 -11.24 -2.99
C PHE A 110 -11.81 -11.97 -2.02
N TYR A 111 -10.60 -11.44 -1.77
CA TYR A 111 -9.63 -12.09 -0.89
C TYR A 111 -10.02 -12.03 0.58
N SER A 112 -10.83 -11.06 1.00
CA SER A 112 -11.39 -11.05 2.36
C SER A 112 -12.30 -12.26 2.62
N GLU A 113 -13.01 -12.73 1.61
CA GLU A 113 -13.84 -13.92 1.68
C GLU A 113 -13.04 -15.21 1.52
N GLU A 114 -12.07 -15.24 0.58
CA GLU A 114 -11.22 -16.41 0.30
C GLU A 114 -10.36 -16.84 1.50
N ILE A 115 -9.99 -15.93 2.39
CA ILE A 115 -9.25 -16.25 3.63
C ILE A 115 -9.92 -17.38 4.41
N SER A 116 -11.26 -17.46 4.44
CA SER A 116 -11.99 -18.52 5.14
C SER A 116 -11.95 -19.88 4.44
N ARG A 117 -11.74 -19.89 3.12
CA ARG A 117 -11.71 -21.10 2.31
C ARG A 117 -10.37 -21.82 2.35
N ILE A 118 -9.27 -21.06 2.50
CA ILE A 118 -7.90 -21.60 2.51
C ILE A 118 -7.66 -22.57 3.68
N GLN A 119 -8.40 -22.46 4.78
CA GLN A 119 -8.27 -23.36 5.94
C GLN A 119 -8.60 -24.83 5.67
N ASN A 120 -9.35 -25.13 4.61
CA ASN A 120 -9.79 -26.50 4.33
C ASN A 120 -8.73 -27.32 3.59
N TYR A 121 -7.52 -26.80 3.40
CA TYR A 121 -6.41 -27.44 2.69
C TYR A 121 -5.18 -27.72 3.55
N SER A 122 -5.26 -27.56 4.88
CA SER A 122 -4.16 -27.83 5.83
C SER A 122 -4.43 -29.08 6.67
#